data_66e732d631c6159d87bec49d86c87c2b
#
_entry.id   66e732d631c6159d87bec49d86c87c2b
#
_cell.length_a   1.000
_cell.length_b   1.000
_cell.length_c   1.000
_cell.angle_alpha   90.00
_cell.angle_beta   90.00
_cell.angle_gamma   90.00
#
_symmetry.space_group_name_H-M   'P 1'
#
loop_
_entity.id
_entity.type
_entity.pdbx_description
1 polymer ?
#
loop_
_entity_poly.entity_id
_entity_poly.type
_entity_poly.pdbx_seq_one_letter_code
_entity_poly.pdbx_strand_id
1 'polypeptide(L)'
;MMTLTRRQFLQKSALVSAFSAMPWPLIASEAPVQRLRATASTQQLINGPEYRAADVFAFNQTVPGPLLRYRQGDLVRIDFENELPEESSIHWHGIRNINAMDGVAGLTQPAVATGGRFRYEFPLPDAGTYWYHSHAKTWSQVARGLYGPLIVDGPEDPSVDHDLVLMIDDWRLSDDGRIDEASFGSLHDWAHGGRLGNWMTVNGISHPEFPVKQGSRIRLRLINAANARIFELQSRLPATVITQDGFPCTQVERTVIELAPAQRVDLIVDIDDSPLTLFEARSGEPYPALTINPSLTGATVAKTALPQMAIQTPPATIDLSIPMHMQGGAMGNLREAEYEGSMRSIRELARQHQKVWAFNGKISHHHERLARVERNQVVSIDVWNNSRWAHAMHLHGHHFWIRTASGEDLSGMRDTYL
;
A
#
# COMPACT_ATOMS: atom_id res chain seq x y z
N MET A 1 64.60 3.46 33.24
CA MET A 1 63.15 3.63 33.38
C MET A 1 62.85 5.11 33.58
N MET A 2 62.39 5.83 32.55
CA MET A 2 62.01 7.24 32.72
C MET A 2 60.58 7.33 33.29
N THR A 3 60.50 7.80 34.52
CA THR A 3 59.20 8.04 35.18
C THR A 3 58.62 9.36 34.71
N LEU A 4 57.49 9.31 34.05
CA LEU A 4 56.71 10.47 33.66
C LEU A 4 56.18 11.20 34.89
N THR A 5 56.38 12.50 34.97
CA THR A 5 55.82 13.34 36.05
C THR A 5 54.31 13.50 35.84
N ARG A 6 53.57 13.73 36.95
CA ARG A 6 52.11 13.91 36.97
C ARG A 6 51.65 15.00 35.99
N ARG A 7 52.45 16.05 35.79
CA ARG A 7 52.22 17.15 34.88
C ARG A 7 52.35 16.73 33.37
N GLN A 8 53.35 15.85 33.07
CA GLN A 8 53.53 15.33 31.72
C GLN A 8 52.47 14.30 31.34
N PHE A 9 51.93 13.54 32.33
CA PHE A 9 50.81 12.63 32.16
C PHE A 9 49.55 13.41 31.85
N LEU A 10 49.21 14.48 32.59
CA LEU A 10 48.05 15.31 32.38
C LEU A 10 48.09 16.09 31.04
N GLN A 11 49.28 16.55 30.63
CA GLN A 11 49.43 17.21 29.32
C GLN A 11 49.27 16.24 28.15
N LYS A 12 49.72 15.00 28.27
CA LYS A 12 49.52 13.97 27.25
C LYS A 12 48.06 13.46 27.22
N SER A 13 47.42 13.36 28.38
CA SER A 13 45.98 13.01 28.46
C SER A 13 45.07 14.10 27.90
N ALA A 14 45.40 15.39 28.09
CA ALA A 14 44.63 16.49 27.49
C ALA A 14 44.77 16.55 25.97
N LEU A 15 45.89 16.14 25.37
CA LEU A 15 46.07 16.05 23.93
C LEU A 15 45.26 14.88 23.32
N VAL A 16 45.11 13.75 24.02
CA VAL A 16 44.31 12.62 23.56
C VAL A 16 42.80 12.96 23.67
N SER A 17 42.40 13.70 24.71
CA SER A 17 41.01 14.13 24.86
C SER A 17 40.58 15.22 23.85
N ALA A 18 41.50 16.02 23.34
CA ALA A 18 41.21 17.03 22.30
C ALA A 18 41.01 16.41 20.90
N PHE A 19 41.58 15.22 20.63
CA PHE A 19 41.36 14.51 19.36
C PHE A 19 40.05 13.71 19.33
N SER A 20 39.45 13.39 20.49
CA SER A 20 38.15 12.71 20.57
C SER A 20 36.94 13.66 20.54
N ALA A 21 37.17 14.97 20.54
CA ALA A 21 36.13 15.99 20.52
C ALA A 21 35.99 16.74 19.15
N MET A 22 36.77 16.33 18.14
CA MET A 22 36.40 16.77 16.78
C MET A 22 35.19 15.97 16.33
N PRO A 23 34.05 16.63 16.01
CA PRO A 23 33.02 15.93 15.30
C PRO A 23 33.63 15.46 13.97
N TRP A 24 33.83 14.17 13.80
CA TRP A 24 34.01 13.62 12.47
C TRP A 24 32.82 14.14 11.66
N PRO A 25 33.04 14.77 10.50
CA PRO A 25 31.94 15.00 9.61
C PRO A 25 31.37 13.60 9.37
N LEU A 26 30.16 13.33 9.86
CA LEU A 26 29.30 12.31 9.32
C LEU A 26 29.17 12.73 7.85
N ILE A 27 30.03 12.22 7.00
CA ILE A 27 29.75 12.15 5.57
C ILE A 27 28.54 11.21 5.55
N ALA A 28 27.36 11.80 5.66
CA ALA A 28 26.14 11.09 5.32
C ALA A 28 26.40 10.56 3.93
N SER A 29 26.62 9.27 3.78
CA SER A 29 26.66 8.63 2.47
C SER A 29 25.38 9.08 1.80
N GLU A 30 25.48 9.90 0.76
CA GLU A 30 24.29 10.32 0.04
C GLU A 30 23.59 9.04 -0.42
N ALA A 31 22.36 8.83 0.07
CA ALA A 31 21.59 7.69 -0.35
C ALA A 31 21.52 7.69 -1.88
N PRO A 32 21.78 6.57 -2.56
CA PRO A 32 21.81 6.53 -4.02
C PRO A 32 20.45 6.98 -4.55
N VAL A 33 20.47 7.87 -5.52
CA VAL A 33 19.25 8.31 -6.21
C VAL A 33 18.76 7.15 -7.09
N GLN A 34 17.57 6.66 -6.83
CA GLN A 34 16.93 5.66 -7.68
C GLN A 34 16.12 6.35 -8.78
N ARG A 35 15.94 5.67 -9.90
CA ARG A 35 15.14 6.19 -11.02
C ARG A 35 13.91 5.32 -11.23
N LEU A 36 12.74 5.97 -11.27
CA LEU A 36 11.48 5.35 -11.69
C LEU A 36 10.98 6.04 -12.97
N ARG A 37 10.83 5.29 -14.03
CA ARG A 37 10.25 5.77 -15.30
C ARG A 37 8.90 5.12 -15.50
N ALA A 38 7.85 5.93 -15.64
CA ALA A 38 6.54 5.46 -16.06
C ALA A 38 6.51 5.38 -17.58
N THR A 39 6.29 4.20 -18.14
CA THR A 39 6.31 3.93 -19.58
C THR A 39 5.12 3.11 -20.01
N ALA A 40 4.67 3.28 -21.27
CA ALA A 40 3.84 2.27 -21.92
C ALA A 40 4.71 1.02 -22.19
N SER A 41 4.15 -0.15 -21.96
CA SER A 41 4.82 -1.45 -22.11
C SER A 41 3.79 -2.52 -22.48
N THR A 42 4.23 -3.76 -22.60
CA THR A 42 3.36 -4.92 -22.80
C THR A 42 3.65 -5.99 -21.77
N GLN A 43 2.61 -6.68 -21.30
CA GLN A 43 2.72 -7.76 -20.32
C GLN A 43 1.88 -8.97 -20.77
N GLN A 44 2.47 -10.17 -20.75
CA GLN A 44 1.72 -11.40 -20.95
C GLN A 44 1.03 -11.77 -19.64
N LEU A 45 -0.25 -11.45 -19.51
CA LEU A 45 -1.05 -11.70 -18.29
C LEU A 45 -1.64 -13.10 -18.27
N ILE A 46 -2.02 -13.64 -19.42
CA ILE A 46 -2.54 -15.01 -19.58
C ILE A 46 -1.53 -15.82 -20.39
N ASN A 47 -1.15 -16.97 -19.88
CA ASN A 47 -0.27 -17.88 -20.59
C ASN A 47 -1.03 -18.64 -21.68
N GLY A 48 -0.44 -18.75 -22.86
CA GLY A 48 -0.97 -19.50 -24.00
C GLY A 48 -0.75 -18.77 -25.32
N PRO A 49 -0.52 -19.50 -26.41
CA PRO A 49 -0.27 -18.90 -27.73
C PRO A 49 -1.49 -18.22 -28.34
N GLU A 50 -2.69 -18.50 -27.84
CA GLU A 50 -3.97 -17.90 -28.23
C GLU A 50 -4.19 -16.52 -27.62
N TYR A 51 -3.47 -16.17 -26.53
CA TYR A 51 -3.61 -14.88 -25.86
C TYR A 51 -2.53 -13.89 -26.29
N ARG A 52 -2.93 -12.65 -26.43
CA ARG A 52 -2.02 -11.54 -26.74
C ARG A 52 -1.49 -10.91 -25.46
N ALA A 53 -0.30 -10.33 -25.56
CA ALA A 53 0.19 -9.45 -24.50
C ALA A 53 -0.73 -8.23 -24.37
N ALA A 54 -1.02 -7.85 -23.13
CA ALA A 54 -1.80 -6.67 -22.80
C ALA A 54 -0.92 -5.42 -22.86
N ASP A 55 -1.47 -4.33 -23.39
CA ASP A 55 -0.85 -3.00 -23.32
C ASP A 55 -1.01 -2.46 -21.90
N VAL A 56 0.10 -2.28 -21.19
CA VAL A 56 0.12 -1.89 -19.78
C VAL A 56 0.89 -0.57 -19.59
N PHE A 57 0.70 0.06 -18.44
CA PHE A 57 1.59 1.09 -17.94
C PHE A 57 2.51 0.46 -16.87
N ALA A 58 3.80 0.74 -16.96
CA ALA A 58 4.78 0.06 -16.14
C ALA A 58 5.80 1.04 -15.56
N PHE A 59 6.23 0.81 -14.34
CA PHE A 59 7.44 1.44 -13.81
C PHE A 59 8.66 0.61 -14.22
N ASN A 60 9.62 1.26 -14.90
CA ASN A 60 10.83 0.62 -15.41
C ASN A 60 10.55 -0.62 -16.27
N GLN A 61 9.46 -0.59 -17.06
CA GLN A 61 9.04 -1.64 -18.02
C GLN A 61 8.60 -2.96 -17.37
N THR A 62 8.33 -2.99 -16.07
CA THR A 62 7.83 -4.18 -15.36
C THR A 62 6.52 -3.91 -14.64
N VAL A 63 5.67 -4.92 -14.52
CA VAL A 63 4.46 -4.93 -13.71
C VAL A 63 4.48 -6.17 -12.80
N PRO A 64 4.48 -5.96 -11.50
CA PRO A 64 4.66 -4.70 -10.78
C PRO A 64 5.96 -4.01 -11.11
N GLY A 65 6.03 -2.69 -10.86
CA GLY A 65 7.28 -1.94 -10.87
C GLY A 65 8.31 -2.51 -9.87
N PRO A 66 9.57 -2.04 -9.91
CA PRO A 66 10.64 -2.61 -9.11
C PRO A 66 10.34 -2.54 -7.60
N LEU A 67 10.76 -3.58 -6.87
CA LEU A 67 10.75 -3.57 -5.42
C LEU A 67 11.73 -2.49 -4.92
N LEU A 68 11.18 -1.50 -4.20
CA LEU A 68 11.96 -0.52 -3.45
C LEU A 68 12.14 -1.05 -2.03
N ARG A 69 13.39 -1.25 -1.60
CA ARG A 69 13.67 -1.77 -0.27
C ARG A 69 14.67 -0.87 0.46
N TYR A 70 14.28 -0.44 1.65
CA TYR A 70 14.99 0.49 2.50
C TYR A 70 15.01 -0.01 3.94
N ARG A 71 15.70 0.72 4.81
CA ARG A 71 15.66 0.54 6.26
C ARG A 71 14.92 1.68 6.92
N GLN A 72 14.33 1.43 8.06
CA GLN A 72 13.73 2.48 8.89
C GLN A 72 14.76 3.58 9.19
N GLY A 73 14.39 4.82 8.97
CA GLY A 73 15.25 5.99 9.11
C GLY A 73 15.99 6.40 7.84
N ASP A 74 15.98 5.59 6.79
CA ASP A 74 16.58 5.96 5.51
C ASP A 74 15.87 7.17 4.88
N LEU A 75 16.61 7.89 4.03
CA LEU A 75 16.10 8.95 3.18
C LEU A 75 15.86 8.39 1.77
N VAL A 76 14.62 8.39 1.33
CA VAL A 76 14.26 8.06 -0.06
C VAL A 76 14.69 9.21 -0.96
N ARG A 77 15.32 8.88 -2.11
CA ARG A 77 15.59 9.81 -3.20
C ARG A 77 15.27 9.14 -4.53
N ILE A 78 14.20 9.61 -5.17
CA ILE A 78 13.72 9.03 -6.43
C ILE A 78 13.56 10.11 -7.48
N ASP A 79 14.25 9.95 -8.60
CA ASP A 79 14.00 10.70 -9.81
C ASP A 79 12.90 9.99 -10.60
N PHE A 80 11.71 10.58 -10.58
CA PHE A 80 10.59 10.14 -11.40
C PHE A 80 10.64 10.81 -12.77
N GLU A 81 10.48 10.03 -13.81
CA GLU A 81 10.38 10.45 -15.21
C GLU A 81 9.09 9.88 -15.82
N ASN A 82 8.27 10.76 -16.36
CA ASN A 82 7.01 10.36 -16.99
C ASN A 82 7.17 10.28 -18.51
N GLU A 83 7.23 9.08 -19.06
CA GLU A 83 7.25 8.79 -20.50
C GLU A 83 5.89 8.29 -21.02
N LEU A 84 4.83 8.35 -20.21
CA LEU A 84 3.47 8.01 -20.63
C LEU A 84 2.91 9.06 -21.60
N PRO A 85 1.91 8.71 -22.42
CA PRO A 85 1.23 9.68 -23.32
C PRO A 85 0.32 10.65 -22.56
N GLU A 86 0.26 10.57 -21.25
CA GLU A 86 -0.54 11.42 -20.36
C GLU A 86 0.22 11.79 -19.10
N GLU A 87 -0.25 12.80 -18.39
CA GLU A 87 0.33 13.23 -17.11
C GLU A 87 0.24 12.14 -16.03
N SER A 88 1.20 12.13 -15.11
CA SER A 88 1.26 11.16 -14.00
C SER A 88 1.88 11.76 -12.75
N SER A 89 1.81 11.05 -11.63
CA SER A 89 2.51 11.33 -10.38
C SER A 89 2.66 10.04 -9.59
N ILE A 90 3.49 10.01 -8.53
CA ILE A 90 3.62 8.83 -7.67
C ILE A 90 3.19 9.19 -6.27
N HIS A 91 2.22 8.44 -5.73
CA HIS A 91 1.87 8.42 -4.32
C HIS A 91 2.59 7.27 -3.60
N TRP A 92 3.02 7.55 -2.37
CA TRP A 92 3.75 6.62 -1.49
C TRP A 92 2.78 6.13 -0.42
N HIS A 93 1.99 5.14 -0.79
CA HIS A 93 0.85 4.69 0.01
C HIS A 93 1.28 4.12 1.37
N GLY A 94 0.74 4.69 2.44
CA GLY A 94 1.00 4.29 3.81
C GLY A 94 2.21 4.97 4.46
N ILE A 95 3.02 5.71 3.72
CA ILE A 95 4.14 6.46 4.30
C ILE A 95 3.66 7.75 4.96
N ARG A 96 4.05 8.00 6.22
CA ARG A 96 3.89 9.31 6.88
C ARG A 96 4.84 10.32 6.26
N ASN A 97 4.40 10.88 5.15
CA ASN A 97 5.23 11.70 4.29
C ASN A 97 5.07 13.20 4.59
N ILE A 98 6.04 13.99 4.13
CA ILE A 98 5.87 15.44 4.04
C ILE A 98 4.91 15.75 2.88
N ASN A 99 3.95 16.67 3.10
CA ASN A 99 2.87 16.93 2.16
C ASN A 99 3.34 17.20 0.72
N ALA A 100 4.45 17.93 0.54
CA ALA A 100 5.00 18.24 -0.78
C ALA A 100 5.52 17.01 -1.55
N MET A 101 5.71 15.87 -0.89
CA MET A 101 6.21 14.61 -1.48
C MET A 101 5.16 13.51 -1.53
N ASP A 102 3.91 13.82 -1.16
CA ASP A 102 2.82 12.84 -1.12
C ASP A 102 2.32 12.40 -2.50
N GLY A 103 2.59 13.19 -3.53
CA GLY A 103 2.35 12.79 -4.93
C GLY A 103 0.94 12.99 -5.45
N VAL A 104 0.06 13.68 -4.72
CA VAL A 104 -1.32 13.93 -5.16
C VAL A 104 -1.35 15.06 -6.19
N ALA A 105 -1.58 14.67 -7.44
CA ALA A 105 -1.64 15.60 -8.56
C ALA A 105 -2.75 16.67 -8.36
N GLY A 106 -2.38 17.95 -8.50
CA GLY A 106 -3.29 19.08 -8.33
C GLY A 106 -3.56 19.49 -6.87
N LEU A 107 -3.03 18.76 -5.88
CA LEU A 107 -3.17 19.10 -4.46
C LEU A 107 -1.80 19.33 -3.79
N THR A 108 -0.93 18.33 -3.78
CA THR A 108 0.40 18.41 -3.13
C THR A 108 1.50 18.80 -4.10
N GLN A 109 1.30 18.54 -5.38
CA GLN A 109 2.19 18.90 -6.48
C GLN A 109 1.41 19.03 -7.80
N PRO A 110 1.94 19.70 -8.83
CA PRO A 110 1.45 19.56 -10.19
C PRO A 110 1.65 18.13 -10.71
N ALA A 111 0.73 17.66 -11.55
CA ALA A 111 0.97 16.43 -12.30
C ALA A 111 2.22 16.59 -13.19
N VAL A 112 2.99 15.53 -13.35
CA VAL A 112 4.18 15.50 -14.20
C VAL A 112 3.75 15.20 -15.62
N ALA A 113 3.92 16.18 -16.52
CA ALA A 113 3.57 16.04 -17.93
C ALA A 113 4.44 14.98 -18.63
N THR A 114 3.99 14.50 -19.81
CA THR A 114 4.79 13.62 -20.69
C THR A 114 6.17 14.21 -20.94
N GLY A 115 7.23 13.43 -20.74
CA GLY A 115 8.64 13.85 -20.83
C GLY A 115 9.13 14.66 -19.63
N GLY A 116 8.24 14.96 -18.67
CA GLY A 116 8.56 15.70 -17.45
C GLY A 116 9.23 14.85 -16.38
N ARG A 117 9.78 15.53 -15.38
CA ARG A 117 10.47 14.90 -14.24
C ARG A 117 10.06 15.54 -12.94
N PHE A 118 10.11 14.74 -11.85
CA PHE A 118 9.92 15.20 -10.47
C PHE A 118 10.86 14.41 -9.55
N ARG A 119 11.46 15.08 -8.58
CA ARG A 119 12.28 14.43 -7.55
C ARG A 119 11.50 14.30 -6.28
N TYR A 120 11.31 13.06 -5.83
CA TYR A 120 10.81 12.75 -4.51
C TYR A 120 11.97 12.57 -3.54
N GLU A 121 11.92 13.27 -2.40
CA GLU A 121 12.91 13.14 -1.33
C GLU A 121 12.20 13.23 0.02
N PHE A 122 12.20 12.13 0.79
CA PHE A 122 11.50 12.05 2.06
C PHE A 122 12.08 10.97 2.97
N PRO A 123 11.98 11.13 4.32
CA PRO A 123 12.42 10.12 5.28
C PRO A 123 11.40 8.98 5.40
N LEU A 124 11.88 7.81 5.84
CA LEU A 124 11.07 6.65 6.17
C LEU A 124 11.02 6.44 7.70
N PRO A 125 10.07 7.06 8.40
CA PRO A 125 10.04 7.02 9.87
C PRO A 125 9.62 5.65 10.43
N ASP A 126 8.84 4.88 9.67
CA ASP A 126 8.24 3.62 10.11
C ASP A 126 8.69 2.45 9.24
N ALA A 127 9.02 1.31 9.90
CA ALA A 127 9.22 0.04 9.23
C ALA A 127 7.86 -0.56 8.84
N GLY A 128 7.82 -1.34 7.75
CA GLY A 128 6.58 -2.01 7.33
C GLY A 128 6.52 -2.35 5.84
N THR A 129 5.34 -2.81 5.45
CA THR A 129 4.99 -3.13 4.07
C THR A 129 4.12 -2.02 3.50
N TYR A 130 4.64 -1.35 2.48
CA TYR A 130 4.05 -0.23 1.77
C TYR A 130 4.05 -0.50 0.28
N TRP A 131 3.49 0.42 -0.50
CA TRP A 131 3.53 0.35 -1.95
C TRP A 131 3.50 1.75 -2.56
N TYR A 132 3.82 1.87 -3.83
CA TYR A 132 3.74 3.12 -4.57
C TYR A 132 2.92 2.92 -5.83
N HIS A 133 2.19 3.94 -6.22
CA HIS A 133 1.31 3.88 -7.38
C HIS A 133 1.05 5.25 -7.98
N SER A 134 0.53 5.28 -9.20
CA SER A 134 0.11 6.53 -9.82
C SER A 134 -1.02 7.19 -9.03
N HIS A 135 -0.96 8.52 -8.90
CA HIS A 135 -2.03 9.35 -8.35
C HIS A 135 -2.53 10.44 -9.32
N ALA A 136 -2.39 10.20 -10.63
CA ALA A 136 -3.07 10.93 -11.69
C ALA A 136 -3.93 9.94 -12.46
N LYS A 137 -5.25 10.17 -12.56
CA LYS A 137 -6.20 9.21 -13.14
C LYS A 137 -6.04 7.78 -12.59
N THR A 138 -5.93 7.66 -11.28
CA THR A 138 -5.66 6.41 -10.54
C THR A 138 -6.54 5.25 -11.01
N TRP A 139 -7.83 5.51 -11.26
CA TRP A 139 -8.80 4.53 -11.76
C TRP A 139 -8.40 3.88 -13.10
N SER A 140 -7.55 4.52 -13.88
CA SER A 140 -7.03 4.02 -15.17
C SER A 140 -5.57 3.57 -15.04
N GLN A 141 -4.69 4.42 -14.49
CA GLN A 141 -3.25 4.16 -14.50
C GLN A 141 -2.87 2.98 -13.59
N VAL A 142 -3.49 2.85 -12.42
CA VAL A 142 -3.28 1.68 -11.54
C VAL A 142 -3.85 0.43 -12.18
N ALA A 143 -5.08 0.48 -12.72
CA ALA A 143 -5.69 -0.66 -13.42
C ALA A 143 -4.96 -1.09 -14.71
N ARG A 144 -3.97 -0.32 -15.15
CA ARG A 144 -3.05 -0.67 -16.24
C ARG A 144 -1.70 -1.18 -15.74
N GLY A 145 -1.46 -1.25 -14.42
CA GLY A 145 -0.25 -1.82 -13.85
C GLY A 145 0.74 -0.81 -13.28
N LEU A 146 0.40 0.48 -13.18
CA LEU A 146 1.34 1.51 -12.74
C LEU A 146 1.44 1.57 -11.20
N TYR A 147 1.99 0.54 -10.61
CA TYR A 147 2.23 0.37 -9.18
C TYR A 147 3.46 -0.51 -8.92
N GLY A 148 3.98 -0.48 -7.68
CA GLY A 148 5.06 -1.35 -7.23
C GLY A 148 5.19 -1.40 -5.71
N PRO A 149 5.89 -2.40 -5.15
CA PRO A 149 6.03 -2.59 -3.72
C PRO A 149 7.16 -1.72 -3.13
N LEU A 150 6.95 -1.24 -1.89
CA LEU A 150 7.94 -0.54 -1.09
C LEU A 150 8.03 -1.20 0.28
N ILE A 151 9.19 -1.71 0.64
CA ILE A 151 9.45 -2.37 1.92
C ILE A 151 10.43 -1.53 2.72
N VAL A 152 10.11 -1.33 3.98
CA VAL A 152 10.99 -0.69 4.96
C VAL A 152 11.30 -1.71 6.05
N ASP A 153 12.55 -2.20 6.05
CA ASP A 153 13.01 -3.18 7.05
C ASP A 153 13.23 -2.50 8.40
N GLY A 154 12.75 -3.15 9.46
CA GLY A 154 12.88 -2.69 10.82
C GLY A 154 13.77 -3.57 11.69
N PRO A 155 14.27 -3.06 12.82
CA PRO A 155 15.10 -3.82 13.73
C PRO A 155 14.33 -4.95 14.45
N GLU A 156 13.01 -4.87 14.50
CA GLU A 156 12.13 -5.85 15.16
C GLU A 156 11.54 -6.87 14.18
N ASP A 157 11.98 -6.86 12.90
CA ASP A 157 11.50 -7.81 11.91
C ASP A 157 11.82 -9.26 12.33
N PRO A 158 10.88 -10.21 12.19
CA PRO A 158 11.10 -11.59 12.54
C PRO A 158 12.14 -12.24 11.62
N SER A 159 12.94 -13.15 12.19
CA SER A 159 13.86 -13.97 11.40
C SER A 159 13.08 -15.01 10.61
N VAL A 160 13.27 -15.01 9.30
CA VAL A 160 12.58 -15.88 8.35
C VAL A 160 13.56 -16.45 7.32
N ASP A 161 13.23 -17.59 6.73
CA ASP A 161 14.01 -18.17 5.63
C ASP A 161 13.73 -17.47 4.29
N HIS A 162 12.47 -17.04 4.11
CA HIS A 162 12.00 -16.35 2.91
C HIS A 162 11.07 -15.20 3.28
N ASP A 163 11.29 -14.06 2.64
CA ASP A 163 10.44 -12.84 2.76
C ASP A 163 9.86 -12.56 1.37
N LEU A 164 8.62 -13.01 1.15
CA LEU A 164 7.95 -12.95 -0.14
C LEU A 164 7.02 -11.75 -0.21
N VAL A 165 7.32 -10.82 -1.11
CA VAL A 165 6.49 -9.65 -1.39
C VAL A 165 5.55 -9.97 -2.54
N LEU A 166 4.24 -9.93 -2.28
CA LEU A 166 3.19 -10.46 -3.13
C LEU A 166 2.17 -9.36 -3.44
N MET A 167 2.32 -8.73 -4.62
CA MET A 167 1.35 -7.76 -5.13
C MET A 167 0.24 -8.50 -5.85
N ILE A 168 -0.97 -8.38 -5.35
CA ILE A 168 -2.17 -9.05 -5.84
C ILE A 168 -3.01 -8.03 -6.59
N ASP A 169 -3.38 -8.35 -7.83
CA ASP A 169 -4.18 -7.45 -8.67
C ASP A 169 -5.20 -8.22 -9.50
N ASP A 170 -6.25 -7.54 -9.96
CA ASP A 170 -7.23 -8.07 -10.90
C ASP A 170 -7.31 -7.22 -12.18
N TRP A 171 -7.38 -7.90 -13.30
CA TRP A 171 -7.40 -7.33 -14.63
C TRP A 171 -8.73 -7.61 -15.30
N ARG A 172 -9.34 -6.59 -15.92
CA ARG A 172 -10.47 -6.82 -16.82
C ARG A 172 -9.94 -6.96 -18.24
N LEU A 173 -9.92 -8.20 -18.71
CA LEU A 173 -9.37 -8.60 -20.00
C LEU A 173 -10.48 -9.00 -20.97
N SER A 174 -10.26 -8.73 -22.26
CA SER A 174 -11.03 -9.27 -23.38
C SER A 174 -10.64 -10.73 -23.65
N ASP A 175 -11.43 -11.42 -24.48
CA ASP A 175 -11.26 -12.84 -24.78
C ASP A 175 -9.87 -13.17 -25.38
N ASP A 176 -9.21 -12.20 -26.00
CA ASP A 176 -7.86 -12.37 -26.56
C ASP A 176 -6.73 -11.99 -25.59
N GLY A 177 -7.02 -11.71 -24.32
CA GLY A 177 -6.05 -11.45 -23.24
C GLY A 177 -5.60 -9.99 -23.10
N ARG A 178 -6.09 -9.08 -23.93
CA ARG A 178 -5.78 -7.64 -23.81
C ARG A 178 -6.67 -6.96 -22.78
N ILE A 179 -6.24 -5.81 -22.24
CA ILE A 179 -7.08 -5.00 -21.37
C ILE A 179 -8.35 -4.60 -22.14
N ASP A 180 -9.52 -4.79 -21.51
CA ASP A 180 -10.78 -4.28 -22.03
C ASP A 180 -10.84 -2.75 -21.87
N GLU A 181 -10.39 -2.06 -22.90
CA GLU A 181 -10.32 -0.60 -22.97
C GLU A 181 -11.70 0.06 -22.84
N ALA A 182 -12.75 -0.58 -23.36
CA ALA A 182 -14.11 -0.07 -23.33
C ALA A 182 -14.70 -0.04 -21.90
N SER A 183 -14.13 -0.79 -20.98
CA SER A 183 -14.57 -0.83 -19.58
C SER A 183 -14.15 0.40 -18.75
N PHE A 184 -13.17 1.17 -19.21
CA PHE A 184 -12.76 2.37 -18.48
C PHE A 184 -13.83 3.48 -18.59
N GLY A 185 -14.08 4.16 -17.47
CA GLY A 185 -15.08 5.22 -17.41
C GLY A 185 -16.54 4.76 -17.38
N SER A 186 -16.79 3.46 -17.18
CA SER A 186 -18.14 2.91 -17.06
C SER A 186 -18.87 3.47 -15.85
N LEU A 187 -19.96 4.23 -16.09
CA LEU A 187 -20.82 4.73 -15.01
C LEU A 187 -21.45 3.57 -14.20
N HIS A 188 -21.71 2.44 -14.85
CA HIS A 188 -22.20 1.25 -14.18
C HIS A 188 -21.20 0.80 -13.11
N ASP A 189 -19.92 0.64 -13.46
CA ASP A 189 -18.89 0.23 -12.52
C ASP A 189 -18.74 1.24 -11.38
N TRP A 190 -18.71 2.53 -11.70
CA TRP A 190 -18.60 3.59 -10.68
C TRP A 190 -19.80 3.65 -9.74
N ALA A 191 -20.98 3.28 -10.19
CA ALA A 191 -22.19 3.28 -9.37
C ALA A 191 -22.35 2.01 -8.52
N HIS A 192 -21.57 0.97 -8.76
CA HIS A 192 -21.65 -0.33 -8.09
C HIS A 192 -20.38 -0.60 -7.27
N GLY A 193 -19.86 -1.81 -7.32
CA GLY A 193 -18.66 -2.24 -6.58
C GLY A 193 -17.33 -1.87 -7.22
N GLY A 194 -17.32 -0.94 -8.18
CA GLY A 194 -16.11 -0.55 -8.90
C GLY A 194 -15.84 -1.40 -10.15
N ARG A 195 -14.74 -1.09 -10.85
CA ARG A 195 -14.30 -1.86 -12.02
C ARG A 195 -13.60 -3.13 -11.55
N LEU A 196 -14.35 -4.23 -11.44
CA LEU A 196 -13.80 -5.55 -11.11
C LEU A 196 -13.21 -6.22 -12.35
N GLY A 197 -12.06 -6.86 -12.21
CA GLY A 197 -11.43 -7.68 -13.23
C GLY A 197 -12.09 -9.05 -13.37
N ASN A 198 -11.71 -9.77 -14.41
CA ASN A 198 -12.06 -11.18 -14.65
C ASN A 198 -10.81 -12.08 -14.64
N TRP A 199 -9.64 -11.53 -14.38
CA TRP A 199 -8.37 -12.22 -14.30
C TRP A 199 -7.52 -11.71 -13.14
N MET A 200 -6.96 -12.63 -12.36
CA MET A 200 -6.13 -12.30 -11.20
C MET A 200 -4.66 -12.63 -11.48
N THR A 201 -3.77 -11.79 -10.98
CA THR A 201 -2.32 -12.06 -10.98
C THR A 201 -1.72 -11.81 -9.61
N VAL A 202 -0.62 -12.49 -9.32
CA VAL A 202 0.28 -12.19 -8.22
C VAL A 202 1.64 -11.86 -8.82
N ASN A 203 2.16 -10.68 -8.53
CA ASN A 203 3.38 -10.13 -9.15
C ASN A 203 3.34 -10.14 -10.69
N GLY A 204 2.16 -9.85 -11.28
CA GLY A 204 1.97 -9.80 -12.72
C GLY A 204 1.91 -11.16 -13.42
N ILE A 205 1.90 -12.26 -12.66
CA ILE A 205 1.88 -13.64 -13.16
C ILE A 205 0.60 -14.34 -12.70
N SER A 206 -0.05 -15.05 -13.60
CA SER A 206 -1.19 -15.90 -13.27
C SER A 206 -0.72 -17.12 -12.49
N HIS A 207 -1.24 -17.29 -11.28
CA HIS A 207 -1.00 -18.44 -10.43
C HIS A 207 0.50 -18.83 -10.32
N PRO A 208 1.37 -17.90 -9.81
CA PRO A 208 2.79 -18.21 -9.71
C PRO A 208 3.08 -19.27 -8.66
N GLU A 209 4.20 -19.99 -8.84
CA GLU A 209 4.77 -20.90 -7.86
C GLU A 209 6.06 -20.29 -7.28
N PHE A 210 6.20 -20.32 -5.96
CA PHE A 210 7.38 -19.83 -5.25
C PHE A 210 8.15 -21.02 -4.65
N PRO A 211 9.33 -21.37 -5.17
CA PRO A 211 10.16 -22.40 -4.57
C PRO A 211 10.75 -21.93 -3.24
N VAL A 212 10.59 -22.71 -2.19
CA VAL A 212 11.09 -22.45 -0.85
C VAL A 212 11.81 -23.66 -0.27
N LYS A 213 12.56 -23.49 0.81
CA LYS A 213 13.16 -24.62 1.52
C LYS A 213 12.09 -25.41 2.28
N GLN A 214 12.26 -26.72 2.32
CA GLN A 214 11.43 -27.60 3.15
C GLN A 214 11.55 -27.22 4.61
N GLY A 215 10.44 -27.22 5.32
CA GLY A 215 10.39 -26.86 6.75
C GLY A 215 10.68 -25.39 7.07
N SER A 216 10.67 -24.49 6.09
CA SER A 216 11.01 -23.09 6.30
C SER A 216 9.92 -22.29 7.00
N ARG A 217 10.35 -21.21 7.66
CA ARG A 217 9.50 -20.12 8.11
C ARG A 217 9.50 -19.03 7.06
N ILE A 218 8.32 -18.59 6.65
CA ILE A 218 8.15 -17.63 5.55
C ILE A 218 7.36 -16.42 6.06
N ARG A 219 7.80 -15.22 5.69
CA ARG A 219 6.99 -14.00 5.74
C ARG A 219 6.32 -13.80 4.38
N LEU A 220 5.00 -13.70 4.36
CA LEU A 220 4.22 -13.31 3.21
C LEU A 220 3.76 -11.87 3.40
N ARG A 221 4.20 -10.98 2.53
CA ARG A 221 3.77 -9.58 2.51
C ARG A 221 2.74 -9.42 1.41
N LEU A 222 1.46 -9.49 1.77
CA LEU A 222 0.34 -9.38 0.84
C LEU A 222 -0.01 -7.92 0.63
N ILE A 223 -0.09 -7.47 -0.60
CA ILE A 223 -0.45 -6.10 -1.01
C ILE A 223 -1.56 -6.19 -2.03
N ASN A 224 -2.74 -5.63 -1.75
CA ASN A 224 -3.82 -5.56 -2.72
C ASN A 224 -3.67 -4.30 -3.58
N ALA A 225 -3.26 -4.46 -4.83
CA ALA A 225 -3.13 -3.39 -5.81
C ALA A 225 -4.36 -3.21 -6.70
N ALA A 226 -5.40 -4.05 -6.55
CA ALA A 226 -6.62 -3.94 -7.33
C ALA A 226 -7.38 -2.64 -7.02
N ASN A 227 -7.99 -2.04 -8.06
CA ASN A 227 -8.73 -0.78 -7.89
C ASN A 227 -9.99 -0.91 -7.03
N ALA A 228 -10.62 -2.11 -7.00
CA ALA A 228 -11.92 -2.27 -6.36
C ALA A 228 -12.13 -3.66 -5.73
N ARG A 229 -11.38 -4.68 -6.15
CA ARG A 229 -11.61 -6.04 -5.68
C ARG A 229 -11.13 -6.23 -4.24
N ILE A 230 -12.03 -6.71 -3.40
CA ILE A 230 -11.69 -7.28 -2.09
C ILE A 230 -11.35 -8.75 -2.34
N PHE A 231 -10.16 -9.18 -1.95
CA PHE A 231 -9.76 -10.58 -2.02
C PHE A 231 -10.05 -11.30 -0.70
N GLU A 232 -10.45 -12.55 -0.77
CA GLU A 232 -10.52 -13.47 0.35
C GLU A 232 -9.58 -14.64 0.08
N LEU A 233 -8.41 -14.61 0.70
CA LEU A 233 -7.38 -15.63 0.50
C LEU A 233 -7.50 -16.71 1.58
N GLN A 234 -7.72 -17.95 1.15
CA GLN A 234 -7.85 -19.10 2.03
C GLN A 234 -6.65 -20.04 1.90
N SER A 235 -6.21 -20.61 3.02
CA SER A 235 -5.15 -21.62 3.06
C SER A 235 -5.50 -22.78 4.01
N ARG A 236 -4.90 -23.96 3.76
CA ARG A 236 -5.03 -25.12 4.64
C ARG A 236 -4.24 -24.99 5.95
N LEU A 237 -3.12 -24.25 5.93
CA LEU A 237 -2.33 -23.97 7.11
C LEU A 237 -2.70 -22.62 7.70
N PRO A 238 -2.79 -22.49 9.01
CA PRO A 238 -2.94 -21.19 9.64
C PRO A 238 -1.64 -20.38 9.44
N ALA A 239 -1.81 -19.08 9.18
CA ALA A 239 -0.75 -18.12 9.15
C ALA A 239 -0.95 -17.10 10.28
N THR A 240 0.11 -16.70 10.96
CA THR A 240 0.05 -15.68 12.00
C THR A 240 0.11 -14.29 11.36
N VAL A 241 -0.96 -13.52 11.51
CA VAL A 241 -0.96 -12.08 11.15
C VAL A 241 -0.06 -11.35 12.12
N ILE A 242 0.93 -10.60 11.63
CA ILE A 242 1.87 -9.84 12.45
C ILE A 242 1.77 -8.33 12.26
N THR A 243 1.43 -7.87 11.05
CA THR A 243 1.20 -6.46 10.76
C THR A 243 -0.02 -6.29 9.85
N GLN A 244 -0.65 -5.13 9.93
CA GLN A 244 -1.66 -4.67 8.98
C GLN A 244 -1.33 -3.23 8.60
N ASP A 245 -1.42 -2.91 7.31
CA ASP A 245 -1.07 -1.61 6.74
C ASP A 245 0.30 -1.08 7.19
N GLY A 246 1.28 -2.00 7.33
CA GLY A 246 2.64 -1.69 7.75
C GLY A 246 2.84 -1.63 9.28
N PHE A 247 1.78 -1.66 10.09
CA PHE A 247 1.88 -1.53 11.55
C PHE A 247 1.64 -2.83 12.30
N PRO A 248 2.34 -3.04 13.44
CA PRO A 248 2.10 -4.17 14.33
C PRO A 248 0.65 -4.23 14.80
N CYS A 249 0.12 -5.44 14.85
CA CYS A 249 -1.20 -5.73 15.41
C CYS A 249 -1.13 -6.91 16.37
N THR A 250 -2.21 -7.18 17.11
CA THR A 250 -2.31 -8.40 17.91
C THR A 250 -2.13 -9.61 17.02
N GLN A 251 -1.11 -10.41 17.32
CA GLN A 251 -0.81 -11.63 16.58
C GLN A 251 -1.95 -12.62 16.71
N VAL A 252 -2.46 -13.06 15.59
CA VAL A 252 -3.60 -14.00 15.53
C VAL A 252 -3.42 -14.94 14.34
N GLU A 253 -3.67 -16.23 14.57
CA GLU A 253 -3.67 -17.22 13.51
C GLU A 253 -4.95 -17.12 12.67
N ARG A 254 -4.80 -17.19 11.36
CA ARG A 254 -5.88 -17.16 10.37
C ARG A 254 -5.62 -18.15 9.25
N THR A 255 -6.67 -18.79 8.78
CA THR A 255 -6.70 -19.58 7.54
C THR A 255 -7.41 -18.83 6.41
N VAL A 256 -8.06 -17.72 6.74
CA VAL A 256 -8.77 -16.84 5.81
C VAL A 256 -8.31 -15.42 6.06
N ILE A 257 -7.84 -14.76 5.01
CA ILE A 257 -7.37 -13.36 5.02
C ILE A 257 -8.24 -12.56 4.06
N GLU A 258 -9.04 -11.65 4.59
CA GLU A 258 -9.69 -10.61 3.78
C GLU A 258 -8.73 -9.45 3.56
N LEU A 259 -8.62 -8.99 2.32
CA LEU A 259 -7.69 -7.95 1.90
C LEU A 259 -8.41 -6.97 0.96
N ALA A 260 -8.81 -5.83 1.50
CA ALA A 260 -9.46 -4.78 0.73
C ALA A 260 -8.47 -4.02 -0.18
N PRO A 261 -8.94 -3.29 -1.21
CA PRO A 261 -8.08 -2.45 -2.03
C PRO A 261 -7.16 -1.57 -1.20
N ALA A 262 -5.88 -1.52 -1.59
CA ALA A 262 -4.80 -0.77 -0.95
C ALA A 262 -4.32 -1.31 0.40
N GLN A 263 -5.00 -2.26 1.02
CA GLN A 263 -4.54 -2.86 2.28
C GLN A 263 -3.31 -3.74 2.10
N ARG A 264 -2.53 -3.85 3.18
CA ARG A 264 -1.37 -4.75 3.29
C ARG A 264 -1.48 -5.56 4.57
N VAL A 265 -1.12 -6.82 4.46
CA VAL A 265 -1.08 -7.74 5.61
C VAL A 265 0.20 -8.57 5.53
N ASP A 266 0.95 -8.60 6.62
CA ASP A 266 2.10 -9.49 6.72
C ASP A 266 1.75 -10.69 7.58
N LEU A 267 2.07 -11.86 7.05
CA LEU A 267 1.81 -13.15 7.64
C LEU A 267 3.11 -13.91 7.88
N ILE A 268 3.18 -14.64 8.98
CA ILE A 268 4.19 -15.68 9.18
C ILE A 268 3.53 -17.04 9.05
N VAL A 269 4.12 -17.88 8.23
CA VAL A 269 3.69 -19.26 8.06
C VAL A 269 4.88 -20.20 8.14
N ASP A 270 4.75 -21.28 8.90
CA ASP A 270 5.71 -22.36 8.97
C ASP A 270 5.28 -23.46 8.00
N ILE A 271 6.04 -23.61 6.90
CA ILE A 271 5.74 -24.57 5.85
C ILE A 271 6.21 -25.98 6.28
N ASP A 272 5.40 -26.98 6.01
CA ASP A 272 5.77 -28.38 6.05
C ASP A 272 6.43 -28.83 4.72
N ASP A 273 6.48 -30.13 4.46
CA ASP A 273 7.05 -30.69 3.23
C ASP A 273 6.05 -30.71 2.05
N SER A 274 4.83 -30.21 2.26
CA SER A 274 3.78 -30.21 1.23
C SER A 274 3.54 -28.82 0.68
N PRO A 275 3.25 -28.68 -0.61
CA PRO A 275 2.90 -27.40 -1.22
C PRO A 275 1.75 -26.71 -0.49
N LEU A 276 1.86 -25.41 -0.26
CA LEU A 276 0.82 -24.55 0.30
C LEU A 276 0.24 -23.67 -0.81
N THR A 277 -1.00 -23.93 -1.19
CA THR A 277 -1.74 -23.08 -2.13
C THR A 277 -2.64 -22.13 -1.36
N LEU A 278 -2.58 -20.86 -1.71
CA LEU A 278 -3.58 -19.86 -1.30
C LEU A 278 -4.64 -19.79 -2.40
N PHE A 279 -5.90 -19.88 -1.99
CA PHE A 279 -7.06 -19.81 -2.89
C PHE A 279 -7.77 -18.48 -2.73
N GLU A 280 -8.17 -17.86 -3.83
CA GLU A 280 -9.15 -16.77 -3.80
C GLU A 280 -10.55 -17.38 -3.76
N ALA A 281 -11.36 -17.01 -2.76
CA ALA A 281 -12.63 -17.66 -2.47
C ALA A 281 -13.84 -16.71 -2.47
N ARG A 282 -13.65 -15.39 -2.55
CA ARG A 282 -14.74 -14.43 -2.53
C ARG A 282 -15.53 -14.38 -3.84
N SER A 283 -14.90 -14.73 -4.96
CA SER A 283 -15.47 -14.55 -6.29
C SER A 283 -16.33 -15.71 -6.77
N GLY A 284 -16.65 -16.70 -5.94
CA GLY A 284 -17.43 -17.88 -6.27
C GLY A 284 -16.69 -19.18 -5.95
N GLU A 285 -16.55 -20.09 -6.90
CA GLU A 285 -15.75 -21.31 -6.69
C GLU A 285 -14.29 -20.91 -6.43
N PRO A 286 -13.69 -21.40 -5.33
CA PRO A 286 -12.30 -21.10 -5.00
C PRO A 286 -11.35 -21.53 -6.10
N TYR A 287 -10.45 -20.61 -6.49
CA TYR A 287 -9.40 -20.91 -7.47
C TYR A 287 -8.02 -20.55 -6.91
N PRO A 288 -6.96 -21.28 -7.35
CA PRO A 288 -5.63 -21.06 -6.81
C PRO A 288 -5.11 -19.67 -7.21
N ALA A 289 -4.70 -18.88 -6.22
CA ALA A 289 -4.08 -17.57 -6.42
C ALA A 289 -2.57 -17.69 -6.60
N LEU A 290 -1.92 -18.49 -5.75
CA LEU A 290 -0.50 -18.79 -5.79
C LEU A 290 -0.20 -20.10 -5.08
N THR A 291 0.98 -20.70 -5.35
CA THR A 291 1.47 -21.88 -4.63
C THR A 291 2.88 -21.63 -4.10
N ILE A 292 3.10 -21.95 -2.83
CA ILE A 292 4.41 -22.01 -2.19
C ILE A 292 4.86 -23.48 -2.24
N ASN A 293 5.96 -23.73 -2.96
CA ASN A 293 6.44 -25.08 -3.24
C ASN A 293 7.73 -25.39 -2.46
N PRO A 294 7.70 -26.27 -1.42
CA PRO A 294 8.88 -26.66 -0.63
C PRO A 294 9.79 -27.61 -1.40
N SER A 295 10.34 -27.15 -2.52
CA SER A 295 11.19 -27.93 -3.42
C SER A 295 12.68 -27.76 -3.20
N LEU A 296 13.11 -26.76 -2.39
CA LEU A 296 14.49 -26.50 -2.10
C LEU A 296 14.94 -27.23 -0.83
N THR A 297 16.21 -27.63 -0.77
CA THR A 297 16.84 -28.19 0.42
C THR A 297 17.80 -27.19 1.07
N GLY A 298 18.09 -27.35 2.35
CA GLY A 298 19.06 -26.52 3.07
C GLY A 298 18.66 -26.27 4.52
N ALA A 299 19.58 -25.69 5.28
CA ALA A 299 19.29 -25.31 6.66
C ALA A 299 18.22 -24.20 6.72
N THR A 300 17.36 -24.29 7.70
CA THR A 300 16.29 -23.32 7.98
C THR A 300 16.57 -22.58 9.31
N VAL A 301 15.96 -21.41 9.46
CA VAL A 301 16.04 -20.68 10.73
C VAL A 301 15.34 -21.43 11.85
N ALA A 302 15.81 -21.23 13.08
CA ALA A 302 15.15 -21.78 14.25
C ALA A 302 13.74 -21.17 14.40
N LYS A 303 12.72 -22.01 14.51
CA LYS A 303 11.31 -21.59 14.71
C LYS A 303 11.09 -21.16 16.15
N THR A 304 11.72 -20.05 16.55
CA THR A 304 11.50 -19.43 17.86
C THR A 304 10.15 -18.71 17.91
N ALA A 305 9.70 -18.34 19.11
CA ALA A 305 8.52 -17.48 19.27
C ALA A 305 8.70 -16.19 18.48
N LEU A 306 7.63 -15.72 17.87
CA LEU A 306 7.64 -14.45 17.13
C LEU A 306 7.88 -13.28 18.09
N PRO A 307 8.64 -12.26 17.69
CA PRO A 307 8.85 -11.08 18.52
C PRO A 307 7.50 -10.39 18.78
N GLN A 308 7.32 -9.94 20.03
CA GLN A 308 6.17 -9.10 20.38
C GLN A 308 6.50 -7.66 20.01
N MET A 309 6.01 -7.23 18.86
CA MET A 309 6.17 -5.84 18.42
C MET A 309 5.28 -4.90 19.25
N ALA A 310 5.76 -3.70 19.52
CA ALA A 310 5.02 -2.71 20.29
C ALA A 310 3.80 -2.22 19.51
N ILE A 311 2.61 -2.44 20.07
CA ILE A 311 1.35 -1.96 19.50
C ILE A 311 1.03 -0.62 20.14
N GLN A 312 0.86 0.41 19.32
CA GLN A 312 0.45 1.73 19.81
C GLN A 312 -1.04 1.71 20.14
N THR A 313 -1.40 2.27 21.29
CA THR A 313 -2.78 2.38 21.76
C THR A 313 -3.39 3.73 21.34
N PRO A 314 -4.71 3.78 21.08
CA PRO A 314 -5.38 5.03 20.76
C PRO A 314 -5.32 6.03 21.93
N PRO A 315 -5.31 7.34 21.64
CA PRO A 315 -5.45 8.37 22.67
C PRO A 315 -6.74 8.22 23.48
N ALA A 316 -6.68 8.53 24.78
CA ALA A 316 -7.83 8.40 25.68
C ALA A 316 -8.91 9.50 25.45
N THR A 317 -8.53 10.66 24.91
CA THR A 317 -9.43 11.80 24.70
C THR A 317 -9.52 12.16 23.22
N ILE A 318 -10.71 12.60 22.81
CA ILE A 318 -10.98 13.10 21.45
C ILE A 318 -11.28 14.58 21.57
N ASP A 319 -10.56 15.42 20.82
CA ASP A 319 -10.72 16.88 20.82
C ASP A 319 -11.79 17.33 19.82
N LEU A 320 -11.97 16.58 18.74
CA LEU A 320 -12.90 16.91 17.66
C LEU A 320 -13.48 15.64 17.02
N SER A 321 -14.81 15.59 16.86
CA SER A 321 -15.49 14.56 16.06
C SER A 321 -16.01 15.14 14.75
N ILE A 322 -15.74 14.44 13.65
CA ILE A 322 -16.14 14.83 12.30
C ILE A 322 -17.07 13.75 11.75
N PRO A 323 -18.34 14.04 11.52
CA PRO A 323 -19.24 13.09 10.88
C PRO A 323 -18.94 12.96 9.39
N MET A 324 -18.88 11.72 8.90
CA MET A 324 -18.69 11.39 7.49
C MET A 324 -19.78 10.42 7.05
N HIS A 325 -20.90 10.95 6.57
CA HIS A 325 -21.98 10.15 6.02
C HIS A 325 -21.76 9.90 4.55
N MET A 326 -21.44 8.66 4.19
CA MET A 326 -21.23 8.22 2.81
C MET A 326 -22.55 7.76 2.20
N GLN A 327 -22.92 8.30 1.06
CA GLN A 327 -24.21 8.10 0.41
C GLN A 327 -24.03 7.92 -1.10
N GLY A 328 -24.96 7.22 -1.74
CA GLY A 328 -25.03 7.10 -3.19
C GLY A 328 -24.78 5.69 -3.71
N GLY A 329 -24.33 5.63 -4.95
CA GLY A 329 -24.21 4.40 -5.71
C GLY A 329 -25.56 3.81 -6.15
N ALA A 330 -25.48 2.76 -6.95
CA ALA A 330 -26.66 2.00 -7.36
C ALA A 330 -27.33 1.35 -6.13
N MET A 331 -28.65 1.33 -6.11
CA MET A 331 -29.46 0.83 -5.00
C MET A 331 -29.28 1.61 -3.67
N GLY A 332 -28.52 2.70 -3.68
CA GLY A 332 -28.37 3.61 -2.53
C GLY A 332 -29.60 4.51 -2.36
N ASN A 333 -29.66 5.20 -1.21
CA ASN A 333 -30.79 6.05 -0.86
C ASN A 333 -30.62 7.53 -1.22
N LEU A 334 -29.53 7.91 -1.90
CA LEU A 334 -29.26 9.29 -2.30
C LEU A 334 -30.26 9.74 -3.37
N ARG A 335 -31.05 10.75 -3.08
CA ARG A 335 -32.02 11.34 -4.04
C ARG A 335 -31.49 12.61 -4.70
N GLU A 336 -30.78 13.41 -3.93
CA GLU A 336 -30.21 14.69 -4.36
C GLU A 336 -28.93 14.97 -3.55
N ALA A 337 -28.03 15.77 -4.11
CA ALA A 337 -26.82 16.23 -3.42
C ALA A 337 -26.46 17.65 -3.89
N GLU A 338 -25.77 18.39 -3.02
CA GLU A 338 -25.15 19.66 -3.41
C GLU A 338 -23.98 19.40 -4.35
N TYR A 339 -23.98 20.05 -5.48
CA TYR A 339 -22.87 20.04 -6.45
C TYR A 339 -22.72 21.44 -7.06
N GLU A 340 -21.52 22.01 -6.99
CA GLU A 340 -21.22 23.37 -7.47
C GLU A 340 -22.18 24.43 -6.91
N GLY A 341 -22.46 24.35 -5.59
CA GLY A 341 -23.30 25.31 -4.86
C GLY A 341 -24.80 25.19 -5.13
N SER A 342 -25.27 24.14 -5.81
CA SER A 342 -26.69 23.93 -6.11
C SER A 342 -27.11 22.49 -5.78
N MET A 343 -28.33 22.33 -5.23
CA MET A 343 -28.96 21.03 -5.06
C MET A 343 -29.37 20.46 -6.41
N ARG A 344 -28.93 19.24 -6.70
CA ARG A 344 -29.23 18.54 -7.96
C ARG A 344 -29.73 17.14 -7.67
N SER A 345 -30.66 16.66 -8.48
CA SER A 345 -31.14 15.28 -8.37
C SER A 345 -30.02 14.28 -8.74
N ILE A 346 -30.00 13.10 -8.09
CA ILE A 346 -29.02 12.05 -8.42
C ILE A 346 -29.12 11.62 -9.90
N ARG A 347 -30.31 11.69 -10.49
CA ARG A 347 -30.51 11.37 -11.92
C ARG A 347 -29.79 12.37 -12.84
N GLU A 348 -29.87 13.65 -12.53
CA GLU A 348 -29.12 14.71 -13.22
C GLU A 348 -27.63 14.55 -13.05
N LEU A 349 -27.18 14.41 -11.78
CA LEU A 349 -25.76 14.20 -11.42
C LEU A 349 -25.15 13.00 -12.16
N ALA A 350 -25.85 11.87 -12.18
CA ALA A 350 -25.38 10.67 -12.89
C ALA A 350 -25.30 10.88 -14.41
N ARG A 351 -26.33 11.48 -15.03
CA ARG A 351 -26.43 11.59 -16.51
C ARG A 351 -25.55 12.70 -17.09
N GLN A 352 -25.49 13.86 -16.43
CA GLN A 352 -24.81 15.03 -16.95
C GLN A 352 -23.40 15.21 -16.41
N HIS A 353 -23.13 14.74 -15.18
CA HIS A 353 -21.88 14.97 -14.47
C HIS A 353 -21.13 13.69 -14.13
N GLN A 354 -21.71 12.49 -14.36
CA GLN A 354 -21.15 11.20 -13.99
C GLN A 354 -20.80 11.12 -12.49
N LYS A 355 -21.61 11.75 -11.63
CA LYS A 355 -21.45 11.79 -10.18
C LYS A 355 -22.55 10.97 -9.53
N VAL A 356 -22.17 10.02 -8.68
CA VAL A 356 -23.10 9.08 -8.04
C VAL A 356 -22.86 8.91 -6.55
N TRP A 357 -21.80 9.53 -5.99
CA TRP A 357 -21.41 9.42 -4.59
C TRP A 357 -21.36 10.78 -3.93
N ALA A 358 -21.80 10.86 -2.67
CA ALA A 358 -21.75 12.08 -1.87
C ALA A 358 -21.29 11.78 -0.45
N PHE A 359 -20.59 12.72 0.14
CA PHE A 359 -20.30 12.76 1.59
C PHE A 359 -21.10 13.88 2.24
N ASN A 360 -21.82 13.57 3.32
CA ASN A 360 -22.68 14.55 4.02
C ASN A 360 -23.64 15.30 3.11
N GLY A 361 -24.22 14.61 2.08
CA GLY A 361 -25.11 15.20 1.11
C GLY A 361 -24.46 16.11 0.07
N LYS A 362 -23.13 16.13 -0.01
CA LYS A 362 -22.36 16.98 -0.91
C LYS A 362 -21.41 16.18 -1.80
N ILE A 363 -21.31 16.56 -3.06
CA ILE A 363 -20.26 16.13 -3.98
C ILE A 363 -19.20 17.21 -4.03
N SER A 364 -18.12 16.99 -3.32
CA SER A 364 -17.04 17.97 -3.15
C SER A 364 -15.94 17.80 -4.20
N HIS A 365 -15.23 18.88 -4.46
CA HIS A 365 -13.98 18.86 -5.21
C HIS A 365 -12.81 18.53 -4.29
N HIS A 366 -11.74 17.97 -4.82
CA HIS A 366 -10.55 17.54 -4.06
C HIS A 366 -9.85 18.65 -3.26
N HIS A 367 -10.09 19.92 -3.57
CA HIS A 367 -9.55 21.05 -2.82
C HIS A 367 -10.51 21.55 -1.72
N GLU A 368 -11.73 21.02 -1.61
CA GLU A 368 -12.65 21.37 -0.54
C GLU A 368 -12.28 20.58 0.73
N ARG A 369 -12.17 21.31 1.84
CA ARG A 369 -11.77 20.72 3.11
C ARG A 369 -12.98 20.16 3.84
N LEU A 370 -12.89 18.92 4.31
CA LEU A 370 -13.88 18.34 5.21
C LEU A 370 -13.89 19.03 6.56
N ALA A 371 -12.71 19.34 7.10
CA ALA A 371 -12.54 20.04 8.36
C ALA A 371 -11.21 20.80 8.42
N ARG A 372 -11.07 21.65 9.43
CA ARG A 372 -9.83 22.30 9.83
C ARG A 372 -9.49 21.86 11.25
N VAL A 373 -8.28 21.33 11.43
CA VAL A 373 -7.79 20.82 12.71
C VAL A 373 -6.50 21.53 13.10
N GLU A 374 -6.28 21.68 14.40
CA GLU A 374 -5.04 22.22 14.93
C GLU A 374 -4.00 21.09 15.11
N ARG A 375 -2.73 21.46 15.11
CA ARG A 375 -1.66 20.49 15.36
C ARG A 375 -1.80 19.88 16.75
N ASN A 376 -1.61 18.56 16.85
CA ASN A 376 -1.74 17.74 18.06
C ASN A 376 -3.18 17.53 18.56
N GLN A 377 -4.21 17.96 17.83
CA GLN A 377 -5.58 17.57 18.15
C GLN A 377 -5.80 16.09 17.80
N VAL A 378 -6.50 15.40 18.68
CA VAL A 378 -7.01 14.05 18.44
C VAL A 378 -8.39 14.15 17.80
N VAL A 379 -8.50 13.64 16.59
CA VAL A 379 -9.71 13.75 15.77
C VAL A 379 -10.35 12.37 15.61
N SER A 380 -11.64 12.25 15.87
CA SER A 380 -12.48 11.14 15.46
C SER A 380 -13.16 11.48 14.13
N ILE A 381 -13.15 10.54 13.19
CA ILE A 381 -13.97 10.60 11.98
C ILE A 381 -15.02 9.51 12.10
N ASP A 382 -16.27 9.92 12.29
CA ASP A 382 -17.39 9.00 12.51
C ASP A 382 -17.99 8.63 11.15
N VAL A 383 -17.56 7.50 10.59
CA VAL A 383 -17.95 7.06 9.24
C VAL A 383 -19.23 6.26 9.31
N TRP A 384 -20.24 6.69 8.57
CA TRP A 384 -21.47 5.94 8.34
C TRP A 384 -21.65 5.64 6.86
N ASN A 385 -21.49 4.39 6.46
CA ASN A 385 -21.75 3.93 5.12
C ASN A 385 -23.24 3.63 4.92
N ASN A 386 -23.98 4.56 4.31
CA ASN A 386 -25.38 4.41 3.93
C ASN A 386 -25.54 4.08 2.43
N SER A 387 -24.59 3.35 1.89
CA SER A 387 -24.65 2.79 0.54
C SER A 387 -24.95 1.29 0.57
N ARG A 388 -24.95 0.62 -0.58
CA ARG A 388 -25.04 -0.84 -0.70
C ARG A 388 -23.69 -1.50 -0.98
N TRP A 389 -22.62 -0.73 -0.93
CA TRP A 389 -21.29 -1.14 -1.37
C TRP A 389 -20.29 -0.97 -0.25
N ALA A 390 -19.33 -1.89 -0.18
CA ALA A 390 -18.19 -1.76 0.69
C ALA A 390 -17.18 -0.76 0.09
N HIS A 391 -16.51 0.00 0.94
CA HIS A 391 -15.52 0.99 0.54
C HIS A 391 -14.29 0.91 1.42
N ALA A 392 -13.12 0.75 0.82
CA ALA A 392 -11.85 0.88 1.53
C ALA A 392 -11.54 2.38 1.69
N MET A 393 -11.58 2.86 2.93
CA MET A 393 -11.30 4.25 3.27
C MET A 393 -9.82 4.41 3.59
N HIS A 394 -9.16 5.33 2.90
CA HIS A 394 -7.74 5.63 3.08
C HIS A 394 -7.52 7.09 3.47
N LEU A 395 -6.52 7.33 4.33
CA LEU A 395 -6.11 8.65 4.75
C LEU A 395 -4.64 8.91 4.43
N HIS A 396 -4.37 9.86 3.54
CA HIS A 396 -3.01 10.20 3.12
C HIS A 396 -2.17 10.82 4.24
N GLY A 397 -0.93 10.39 4.36
CA GLY A 397 0.05 10.96 5.28
C GLY A 397 -0.24 10.80 6.77
N HIS A 398 -1.31 10.11 7.13
CA HIS A 398 -1.74 9.86 8.50
C HIS A 398 -2.09 8.39 8.69
N HIS A 399 -1.97 7.93 9.95
CA HIS A 399 -2.46 6.64 10.39
C HIS A 399 -3.50 6.85 11.47
N PHE A 400 -4.42 5.89 11.60
CA PHE A 400 -5.54 5.99 12.51
C PHE A 400 -5.77 4.67 13.24
N TRP A 401 -6.39 4.75 14.40
CA TRP A 401 -6.98 3.61 15.10
C TRP A 401 -8.43 3.47 14.70
N ILE A 402 -8.93 2.26 14.74
CA ILE A 402 -10.30 1.96 14.36
C ILE A 402 -11.05 1.58 15.61
N ARG A 403 -12.18 2.26 15.83
CA ARG A 403 -13.18 1.87 16.79
C ARG A 403 -14.42 1.40 16.05
N THR A 404 -14.84 0.17 16.29
CA THR A 404 -16.04 -0.40 15.69
C THR A 404 -17.30 0.26 16.23
N ALA A 405 -18.44 0.07 15.54
CA ALA A 405 -19.73 0.56 16.01
C ALA A 405 -20.16 -0.06 17.37
N SER A 406 -19.61 -1.23 17.74
CA SER A 406 -19.79 -1.86 19.05
C SER A 406 -18.94 -1.23 20.16
N GLY A 407 -18.04 -0.29 19.80
CA GLY A 407 -17.12 0.37 20.74
C GLY A 407 -15.81 -0.38 20.98
N GLU A 408 -15.56 -1.46 20.25
CA GLU A 408 -14.31 -2.21 20.33
C GLU A 408 -13.19 -1.51 19.53
N ASP A 409 -12.03 -1.31 20.14
CA ASP A 409 -10.85 -0.81 19.48
C ASP A 409 -10.10 -1.97 18.80
N LEU A 410 -9.97 -1.92 17.48
CA LEU A 410 -9.13 -2.88 16.75
C LEU A 410 -7.67 -2.60 17.03
N SER A 411 -6.89 -3.65 17.23
CA SER A 411 -5.47 -3.50 17.59
C SER A 411 -4.65 -2.95 16.43
N GLY A 412 -3.73 -2.03 16.77
CA GLY A 412 -2.78 -1.43 15.85
C GLY A 412 -3.35 -0.28 15.03
N MET A 413 -2.43 0.52 14.49
CA MET A 413 -2.77 1.59 13.56
C MET A 413 -2.99 1.05 12.15
N ARG A 414 -3.68 1.84 11.33
CA ARG A 414 -3.95 1.57 9.92
C ARG A 414 -3.84 2.85 9.11
N ASP A 415 -3.74 2.70 7.82
CA ASP A 415 -3.98 3.80 6.88
C ASP A 415 -5.16 3.53 5.93
N THR A 416 -5.64 2.28 5.89
CA THR A 416 -6.77 1.86 5.05
C THR A 416 -7.68 0.92 5.83
N TYR A 417 -9.00 1.12 5.74
CA TYR A 417 -9.99 0.25 6.39
C TYR A 417 -11.24 0.07 5.52
N LEU A 418 -11.77 -1.17 5.49
CA LEU A 418 -12.96 -1.55 4.73
C LEU A 418 -14.24 -1.23 5.49
#